data_f7465723d32fd1f7718459cfd6855e13
#
_entry.id   f7465723d32fd1f7718459cfd6855e13
#
_cell.length_a   1.000
_cell.length_b   1.000
_cell.length_c   1.000
_cell.angle_alpha   90.00
_cell.angle_beta   90.00
_cell.angle_gamma   90.00
#
_symmetry.space_group_name_H-M   'P 1'
#
loop_
_entity.id
_entity.type
_entity.pdbx_description
1 polymer ?
#
loop_
_entity_poly.entity_id
_entity_poly.type
_entity_poly.pdbx_seq_one_letter_code
_entity_poly.pdbx_strand_id
1 'polypeptide(L)'
;MDLSGILTSTVDGRTKGMPPESGTLALADIGRQGWSIFSGDLPLPLAVIRKSVLGENSRWMRAFLEKTGARIAPHGKTTMAPQLFKLQLEDGAVAITVATTQQMRVCRDFGVGSILLANQLVGRAEIGYVVGELKRDPEFSFL
;
A
#
# COMPACT_ATOMS: atom_id res chain seq x y z
N MET A 1 3.67 -9.93 4.95
CA MET A 1 3.13 -8.62 5.40
C MET A 1 1.96 -8.84 6.35
N ASP A 2 2.00 -8.23 7.53
CA ASP A 2 0.89 -8.25 8.48
C ASP A 2 0.03 -6.97 8.33
N LEU A 3 -1.26 -7.13 8.09
CA LEU A 3 -2.22 -6.04 7.91
C LEU A 3 -3.23 -5.95 9.06
N SER A 4 -3.09 -6.75 10.10
CA SER A 4 -4.05 -6.83 11.22
C SER A 4 -4.28 -5.48 11.88
N GLY A 5 -3.22 -4.69 12.08
CA GLY A 5 -3.31 -3.36 12.66
C GLY A 5 -4.13 -2.36 11.83
N ILE A 6 -4.14 -2.50 10.49
CA ILE A 6 -4.99 -1.67 9.62
C ILE A 6 -6.47 -2.08 9.78
N LEU A 7 -6.73 -3.37 9.76
CA LEU A 7 -8.11 -3.87 9.81
C LEU A 7 -8.85 -3.49 11.11
N THR A 8 -8.10 -3.38 12.20
CA THR A 8 -8.63 -2.97 13.51
C THR A 8 -8.63 -1.46 13.73
N SER A 9 -7.95 -0.68 12.87
CA SER A 9 -7.99 0.79 12.96
C SER A 9 -9.41 1.30 12.66
N THR A 10 -9.76 2.43 13.27
CA THR A 10 -11.12 2.97 13.20
C THR A 10 -11.18 4.22 12.33
N VAL A 11 -12.32 4.42 11.69
CA VAL A 11 -12.70 5.61 10.92
C VAL A 11 -14.09 6.06 11.34
N ASP A 12 -14.43 7.32 11.07
CA ASP A 12 -15.74 7.89 11.34
C ASP A 12 -16.13 8.92 10.26
N GLY A 13 -17.26 9.62 10.43
CA GLY A 13 -17.76 10.60 9.48
C GLY A 13 -16.84 11.80 9.21
N ARG A 14 -15.73 11.98 9.94
CA ARG A 14 -14.69 12.97 9.65
C ARG A 14 -13.66 12.45 8.64
N THR A 15 -13.65 11.16 8.38
CA THR A 15 -12.75 10.54 7.39
C THR A 15 -13.30 10.75 6.00
N LYS A 16 -12.48 11.28 5.08
CA LYS A 16 -12.88 11.53 3.70
C LYS A 16 -13.45 10.26 3.06
N GLY A 17 -14.63 10.38 2.47
CA GLY A 17 -15.32 9.28 1.80
C GLY A 17 -16.27 8.49 2.70
N MET A 18 -16.29 8.76 3.99
CA MET A 18 -17.28 8.21 4.92
C MET A 18 -18.55 9.08 4.96
N PRO A 19 -19.73 8.49 5.09
CA PRO A 19 -20.95 9.27 5.32
C PRO A 19 -20.78 10.16 6.57
N PRO A 20 -21.16 11.44 6.53
CA PRO A 20 -20.94 12.37 7.66
C PRO A 20 -21.54 11.92 8.97
N GLU A 21 -22.67 11.20 8.91
CA GLU A 21 -23.39 10.68 10.06
C GLU A 21 -22.85 9.33 10.58
N SER A 22 -21.77 8.81 9.96
CA SER A 22 -21.20 7.54 10.40
C SER A 22 -20.62 7.66 11.80
N GLY A 23 -21.00 6.75 12.67
CA GLY A 23 -20.29 6.49 13.92
C GLY A 23 -18.90 5.92 13.68
N THR A 24 -18.18 5.65 14.74
CA THR A 24 -16.86 5.00 14.69
C THR A 24 -16.99 3.55 14.23
N LEU A 25 -16.28 3.17 13.16
CA LEU A 25 -16.28 1.83 12.58
C LEU A 25 -14.84 1.33 12.44
N ALA A 26 -14.62 0.04 12.64
CA ALA A 26 -13.38 -0.58 12.22
C ALA A 26 -13.31 -0.66 10.68
N LEU A 27 -12.14 -0.52 10.09
CA LEU A 27 -11.97 -0.65 8.63
C LEU A 27 -12.49 -1.99 8.10
N ALA A 28 -12.33 -3.07 8.88
CA ALA A 28 -12.86 -4.39 8.53
C ALA A 28 -14.38 -4.43 8.40
N ASP A 29 -15.10 -3.51 9.03
CA ASP A 29 -16.57 -3.51 9.09
C ASP A 29 -17.21 -2.60 8.03
N ILE A 30 -16.44 -1.77 7.32
CA ILE A 30 -16.96 -0.87 6.28
C ILE A 30 -17.73 -1.65 5.21
N GLY A 31 -17.18 -2.76 4.73
CA GLY A 31 -17.82 -3.58 3.70
C GLY A 31 -19.15 -4.22 4.13
N ARG A 32 -19.44 -4.27 5.43
CA ARG A 32 -20.70 -4.81 5.98
C ARG A 32 -21.82 -3.78 6.07
N GLN A 33 -21.51 -2.49 5.84
CA GLN A 33 -22.50 -1.42 5.94
C GLN A 33 -23.50 -1.42 4.77
N GLY A 34 -23.20 -2.12 3.68
CA GLY A 34 -24.06 -2.18 2.51
C GLY A 34 -24.13 -0.90 1.68
N TRP A 35 -23.24 0.06 1.93
CA TRP A 35 -23.20 1.32 1.19
C TRP A 35 -22.87 1.14 -0.27
N SER A 36 -23.54 1.91 -1.12
CA SER A 36 -23.34 1.94 -2.56
C SER A 36 -23.09 3.37 -3.06
N ILE A 37 -22.06 3.53 -3.88
CA ILE A 37 -21.81 4.81 -4.58
C ILE A 37 -22.94 5.18 -5.54
N PHE A 38 -23.68 4.18 -6.06
CA PHE A 38 -24.76 4.39 -7.02
C PHE A 38 -26.08 4.76 -6.35
N SER A 39 -26.22 4.47 -5.06
CA SER A 39 -27.38 4.83 -4.27
C SER A 39 -27.25 6.17 -3.54
N GLY A 40 -26.09 6.82 -3.68
CA GLY A 40 -25.84 8.09 -3.01
C GLY A 40 -25.47 7.99 -1.54
N ASP A 41 -25.15 6.79 -1.05
CA ASP A 41 -24.83 6.55 0.37
C ASP A 41 -23.47 7.15 0.76
N LEU A 42 -22.60 7.41 -0.22
CA LEU A 42 -21.26 7.90 0.02
C LEU A 42 -21.06 9.32 -0.56
N PRO A 43 -20.36 10.20 0.16
CA PRO A 43 -20.11 11.56 -0.31
C PRO A 43 -19.14 11.57 -1.50
N LEU A 44 -19.42 12.42 -2.49
CA LEU A 44 -18.57 12.65 -3.64
C LEU A 44 -17.81 13.98 -3.52
N PRO A 45 -16.58 14.11 -4.10
CA PRO A 45 -15.86 13.12 -4.92
C PRO A 45 -15.18 12.02 -4.11
N LEU A 46 -15.25 10.79 -4.60
CA LEU A 46 -14.67 9.60 -3.97
C LEU A 46 -13.85 8.80 -4.98
N ALA A 47 -12.63 8.41 -4.61
CA ALA A 47 -11.83 7.46 -5.38
C ALA A 47 -12.22 6.03 -5.01
N VAL A 48 -12.47 5.19 -6.01
CA VAL A 48 -12.84 3.78 -5.83
C VAL A 48 -11.95 2.86 -6.64
N ILE A 49 -11.74 1.65 -6.14
CA ILE A 49 -11.04 0.57 -6.85
C ILE A 49 -12.07 -0.49 -7.24
N ARG A 50 -12.13 -0.79 -8.53
CA ARG A 50 -12.94 -1.90 -9.04
C ARG A 50 -12.19 -3.21 -8.83
N LYS A 51 -12.61 -4.02 -7.86
CA LYS A 51 -11.92 -5.26 -7.48
C LYS A 51 -11.73 -6.23 -8.65
N SER A 52 -12.73 -6.38 -9.53
CA SER A 52 -12.63 -7.25 -10.71
C SER A 52 -11.53 -6.78 -11.67
N VAL A 53 -11.47 -5.48 -11.96
CA VAL A 53 -10.46 -4.90 -12.85
C VAL A 53 -9.06 -4.99 -12.23
N LEU A 54 -8.95 -4.77 -10.92
CA LEU A 54 -7.69 -4.94 -10.22
C LEU A 54 -7.17 -6.39 -10.36
N GLY A 55 -8.05 -7.38 -10.19
CA GLY A 55 -7.69 -8.79 -10.37
C GLY A 55 -7.31 -9.15 -11.81
N GLU A 56 -7.97 -8.55 -12.83
CA GLU A 56 -7.59 -8.71 -14.24
C GLU A 56 -6.19 -8.14 -14.50
N ASN A 57 -5.92 -6.92 -14.03
CA ASN A 57 -4.63 -6.28 -14.19
C ASN A 57 -3.51 -7.07 -13.50
N SER A 58 -3.78 -7.61 -12.32
CA SER A 58 -2.88 -8.49 -11.58
C SER A 58 -2.53 -9.75 -12.39
N ARG A 59 -3.52 -10.46 -12.94
CA ARG A 59 -3.28 -11.63 -13.80
C ARG A 59 -2.47 -11.28 -15.06
N TRP A 60 -2.83 -10.18 -15.70
CA TRP A 60 -2.12 -9.72 -16.89
C TRP A 60 -0.65 -9.41 -16.60
N MET A 61 -0.38 -8.69 -15.50
CA MET A 61 0.99 -8.33 -15.13
C MET A 61 1.83 -9.58 -14.80
N ARG A 62 1.30 -10.54 -14.07
CA ARG A 62 2.00 -11.82 -13.81
C ARG A 62 2.36 -12.54 -15.09
N ALA A 63 1.41 -12.69 -16.00
CA ALA A 63 1.66 -13.33 -17.30
C ALA A 63 2.71 -12.58 -18.12
N PHE A 64 2.71 -11.25 -18.07
CA PHE A 64 3.73 -10.43 -18.73
C PHE A 64 5.12 -10.66 -18.14
N LEU A 65 5.25 -10.67 -16.82
CA LEU A 65 6.52 -10.89 -16.12
C LEU A 65 7.07 -12.30 -16.41
N GLU A 66 6.22 -13.32 -16.36
CA GLU A 66 6.58 -14.70 -16.72
C GLU A 66 7.08 -14.81 -18.16
N LYS A 67 6.37 -14.20 -19.11
CA LYS A 67 6.71 -14.25 -20.53
C LYS A 67 8.00 -13.52 -20.86
N THR A 68 8.26 -12.40 -20.20
CA THR A 68 9.40 -11.51 -20.54
C THR A 68 10.64 -11.77 -19.69
N GLY A 69 10.51 -12.43 -18.55
CA GLY A 69 11.56 -12.53 -17.52
C GLY A 69 11.86 -11.19 -16.84
N ALA A 70 11.04 -10.15 -17.06
CA ALA A 70 11.22 -8.84 -16.45
C ALA A 70 10.95 -8.88 -14.94
N ARG A 71 11.60 -7.99 -14.19
CA ARG A 71 11.36 -7.78 -12.76
C ARG A 71 10.72 -6.41 -12.57
N ILE A 72 9.79 -6.28 -11.65
CA ILE A 72 9.08 -5.03 -11.40
C ILE A 72 9.17 -4.63 -9.93
N ALA A 73 9.37 -3.32 -9.69
CA ALA A 73 9.23 -2.66 -8.39
C ALA A 73 8.17 -1.55 -8.52
N PRO A 74 6.89 -1.84 -8.30
CA PRO A 74 5.81 -0.87 -8.50
C PRO A 74 5.95 0.34 -7.57
N HIS A 75 5.52 1.52 -8.04
CA HIS A 75 5.47 2.72 -7.21
C HIS A 75 4.37 2.64 -6.15
N GLY A 76 4.77 2.51 -4.88
CA GLY A 76 3.88 2.56 -3.72
C GLY A 76 3.56 3.99 -3.25
N LYS A 77 4.39 4.97 -3.62
CA LYS A 77 4.33 6.35 -3.10
C LYS A 77 2.99 7.07 -3.31
N THR A 78 2.24 6.69 -4.33
CA THR A 78 1.00 7.38 -4.70
C THR A 78 -0.17 6.98 -3.81
N THR A 79 -0.29 5.71 -3.52
CA THR A 79 -1.39 5.17 -2.73
C THR A 79 -1.05 5.03 -1.26
N MET A 80 0.21 4.75 -0.94
CA MET A 80 0.68 4.40 0.41
C MET A 80 -0.27 3.40 1.11
N ALA A 81 -0.78 2.44 0.34
CA ALA A 81 -1.75 1.44 0.77
C ALA A 81 -1.08 0.07 0.94
N PRO A 82 -0.78 -0.37 2.16
CA PRO A 82 -0.14 -1.67 2.41
C PRO A 82 -0.92 -2.86 1.85
N GLN A 83 -2.25 -2.74 1.72
CA GLN A 83 -3.09 -3.76 1.09
C GLN A 83 -2.73 -3.96 -0.39
N LEU A 84 -2.42 -2.87 -1.11
CA LEU A 84 -1.97 -2.93 -2.50
C LEU A 84 -0.51 -3.40 -2.60
N PHE A 85 0.35 -3.01 -1.67
CA PHE A 85 1.73 -3.51 -1.61
C PHE A 85 1.74 -5.04 -1.46
N LYS A 86 0.92 -5.56 -0.54
CA LYS A 86 0.78 -7.00 -0.34
C LYS A 86 0.38 -7.71 -1.63
N LEU A 87 -0.66 -7.23 -2.32
CA LEU A 87 -1.11 -7.78 -3.60
C LEU A 87 0.01 -7.78 -4.65
N GLN A 88 0.71 -6.64 -4.81
CA GLN A 88 1.78 -6.51 -5.80
C GLN A 88 2.96 -7.44 -5.51
N LEU A 89 3.34 -7.62 -4.26
CA LEU A 89 4.39 -8.57 -3.86
C LEU A 89 3.95 -10.03 -4.08
N GLU A 90 2.71 -10.36 -3.77
CA GLU A 90 2.11 -11.68 -4.07
C GLU A 90 2.02 -11.95 -5.59
N ASP A 91 1.89 -10.92 -6.40
CA ASP A 91 1.91 -10.98 -7.86
C ASP A 91 3.32 -11.04 -8.47
N GLY A 92 4.37 -11.09 -7.65
CA GLY A 92 5.74 -11.28 -8.09
C GLY A 92 6.56 -9.98 -8.21
N ALA A 93 6.09 -8.86 -7.68
CA ALA A 93 6.94 -7.68 -7.54
C ALA A 93 8.12 -7.98 -6.62
N VAL A 94 9.31 -7.53 -7.01
CA VAL A 94 10.55 -7.82 -6.28
C VAL A 94 10.86 -6.80 -5.19
N ALA A 95 10.23 -5.63 -5.26
CA ALA A 95 10.35 -4.54 -4.30
C ALA A 95 9.15 -3.62 -4.42
N ILE A 96 8.99 -2.69 -3.47
CA ILE A 96 8.08 -1.55 -3.58
C ILE A 96 8.92 -0.28 -3.78
N THR A 97 8.54 0.54 -4.76
CA THR A 97 9.24 1.81 -5.04
C THR A 97 8.60 2.93 -4.25
N VAL A 98 9.44 3.69 -3.56
CA VAL A 98 9.06 4.88 -2.78
C VAL A 98 9.95 6.08 -3.15
N ALA A 99 9.61 7.28 -2.66
CA ALA A 99 10.36 8.49 -2.95
C ALA A 99 11.00 9.13 -1.71
N THR A 100 10.63 8.71 -0.49
CA THR A 100 11.16 9.26 0.76
C THR A 100 11.38 8.17 1.79
N THR A 101 12.25 8.44 2.76
CA THR A 101 12.49 7.54 3.90
C THR A 101 11.28 7.42 4.83
N GLN A 102 10.41 8.44 4.87
CA GLN A 102 9.13 8.33 5.58
C GLN A 102 8.21 7.28 4.95
N GLN A 103 8.10 7.28 3.61
CA GLN A 103 7.34 6.25 2.89
C GLN A 103 7.98 4.87 3.04
N MET A 104 9.32 4.80 3.00
CA MET A 104 10.07 3.58 3.29
C MET A 104 9.72 3.04 4.69
N ARG A 105 9.68 3.90 5.70
CA ARG A 105 9.32 3.50 7.06
C ARG A 105 7.94 2.85 7.11
N VAL A 106 6.93 3.45 6.47
CA VAL A 106 5.60 2.84 6.38
C VAL A 106 5.68 1.44 5.75
N CYS A 107 6.40 1.29 4.63
CA CYS A 107 6.60 -0.01 4.01
C CYS A 107 7.24 -1.03 4.98
N ARG A 108 8.27 -0.61 5.72
CA ARG A 108 8.98 -1.45 6.69
C ARG A 108 8.10 -1.83 7.88
N ASP A 109 7.28 -0.92 8.38
CA ASP A 109 6.34 -1.18 9.47
C ASP A 109 5.32 -2.29 9.12
N PHE A 110 5.03 -2.46 7.82
CA PHE A 110 4.19 -3.55 7.31
C PHE A 110 4.97 -4.77 6.76
N GLY A 111 6.28 -4.82 6.94
CA GLY A 111 7.09 -5.98 6.60
C GLY A 111 7.47 -6.09 5.12
N VAL A 112 7.57 -4.99 4.39
CA VAL A 112 8.15 -4.98 3.04
C VAL A 112 9.66 -5.22 3.15
N GLY A 113 10.13 -6.33 2.59
CA GLY A 113 11.53 -6.78 2.68
C GLY A 113 12.47 -6.15 1.66
N SER A 114 11.94 -5.55 0.57
CA SER A 114 12.76 -4.94 -0.48
C SER A 114 12.16 -3.62 -0.92
N ILE A 115 12.98 -2.56 -0.96
CA ILE A 115 12.53 -1.20 -1.27
C ILE A 115 13.49 -0.56 -2.28
N LEU A 116 12.93 0.04 -3.32
CA LEU A 116 13.63 0.92 -4.24
C LEU A 116 13.30 2.38 -3.89
N LEU A 117 14.30 3.16 -3.51
CA LEU A 117 14.15 4.59 -3.29
C LEU A 117 14.43 5.35 -4.59
N ALA A 118 13.37 5.71 -5.31
CA ALA A 118 13.48 6.44 -6.58
C ALA A 118 13.70 7.96 -6.32
N ASN A 119 14.72 8.29 -5.55
CA ASN A 119 15.15 9.65 -5.24
C ASN A 119 16.57 9.63 -4.65
N GLN A 120 17.19 10.82 -4.51
CA GLN A 120 18.49 10.94 -3.86
C GLN A 120 18.34 10.81 -2.34
N LEU A 121 19.22 10.03 -1.74
CA LEU A 121 19.35 9.90 -0.30
C LEU A 121 20.52 10.76 0.18
N VAL A 122 20.26 11.97 0.62
CA VAL A 122 21.29 12.97 0.91
C VAL A 122 21.28 13.49 2.36
N GLY A 123 20.15 13.39 3.05
CA GLY A 123 20.00 13.88 4.41
C GLY A 123 20.69 12.99 5.45
N ARG A 124 21.44 13.57 6.40
CA ARG A 124 22.13 12.79 7.45
C ARG A 124 21.16 11.91 8.26
N ALA A 125 20.00 12.44 8.62
CA ALA A 125 18.98 11.70 9.36
C ALA A 125 18.39 10.55 8.53
N GLU A 126 18.17 10.79 7.24
CA GLU A 126 17.62 9.82 6.29
C GLU A 126 18.61 8.69 6.03
N ILE A 127 19.89 9.02 5.79
CA ILE A 127 20.97 8.04 5.67
C ILE A 127 21.07 7.21 6.96
N GLY A 128 21.05 7.86 8.12
CA GLY A 128 21.08 7.19 9.42
C GLY A 128 19.95 6.19 9.60
N TYR A 129 18.73 6.55 9.16
CA TYR A 129 17.59 5.66 9.19
C TYR A 129 17.79 4.42 8.30
N VAL A 130 18.18 4.61 7.04
CA VAL A 130 18.42 3.49 6.10
C VAL A 130 19.51 2.55 6.63
N VAL A 131 20.63 3.10 7.12
CA VAL A 131 21.70 2.31 7.72
C VAL A 131 21.21 1.54 8.96
N GLY A 132 20.33 2.15 9.76
CA GLY A 132 19.70 1.48 10.90
C GLY A 132 18.85 0.28 10.48
N GLU A 133 18.03 0.44 9.43
CA GLU A 133 17.21 -0.65 8.89
C GLU A 133 18.08 -1.81 8.36
N LEU A 134 19.12 -1.52 7.58
CA LEU A 134 20.05 -2.52 7.04
C LEU A 134 20.80 -3.29 8.14
N LYS A 135 21.10 -2.65 9.28
CA LYS A 135 21.73 -3.31 10.43
C LYS A 135 20.74 -4.15 11.24
N ARG A 136 19.47 -3.71 11.32
CA ARG A 136 18.42 -4.38 12.07
C ARG A 136 17.95 -5.66 11.39
N ASP A 137 17.93 -5.66 10.06
CA ASP A 137 17.38 -6.75 9.25
C ASP A 137 18.36 -7.08 8.11
N PRO A 138 19.18 -8.13 8.25
CA PRO A 138 20.13 -8.56 7.21
C PRO A 138 19.48 -9.01 5.90
N GLU A 139 18.21 -9.39 5.93
CA GLU A 139 17.45 -9.79 4.73
C GLU A 139 16.83 -8.58 4.00
N PHE A 140 16.89 -7.40 4.61
CA PHE A 140 16.36 -6.19 3.98
C PHE A 140 17.20 -5.77 2.78
N SER A 141 16.55 -5.60 1.63
CA SER A 141 17.18 -5.12 0.40
C SER A 141 16.78 -3.66 0.12
N PHE A 142 17.78 -2.81 -0.07
CA PHE A 142 17.63 -1.39 -0.39
C PHE A 142 18.35 -1.06 -1.69
N LEU A 143 17.64 -0.41 -2.62
CA LEU A 143 18.09 -0.03 -3.95
C LEU A 143 17.93 1.48 -4.17
#